data_f860ade0775363d9ab8cf41d2d07d157
#
_entry.id   f860ade0775363d9ab8cf41d2d07d157
#
_cell.length_a   1.000
_cell.length_b   1.000
_cell.length_c   1.000
_cell.angle_alpha   90.00
_cell.angle_beta   90.00
_cell.angle_gamma   90.00
#
_symmetry.space_group_name_H-M   'P 1'
#
loop_
_entity.id
_entity.type
_entity.pdbx_description
1 polymer ?
#
loop_
_entity_poly.entity_id
_entity_poly.type
_entity_poly.pdbx_seq_one_letter_code
_entity_poly.pdbx_strand_id
1 'polypeptide(L)'
;MFLIFLEHYPVTPLRVGGKAVCFFFILSGFVLSYGYGSRLSIDGLTYKNFLVPRLAKLYPLHWILLPVGIWIGRGFLKQTFYYLPANFLLLQSWIPNPDSYFSGNGISWFLSTTLFLYLIFPYLWNFCSRLTIRFNLFIYVILIVVRCILEFAISGEAKVDWLYINPATRWMDFTVGIITFLIYRKLKEKIRAIKVLWQVFAFLSVMLTLSVFYITHNVKYPLALFWIAYSCLICGSVMVEDLYGDDFQQRHIKFTHVISELSNISFSFYLLHQIVILVLFNHKPINLLDDNIAKFFIILTICCLLYTSPSPRDLST
;
A
#
# COMPACT_ATOMS: atom_id res chain seq x y z
N MET A 1 1.80 1.58 -7.01
CA MET A 1 0.58 1.31 -7.81
C MET A 1 0.90 0.70 -9.18
N PHE A 2 1.79 1.29 -9.95
CA PHE A 2 2.15 0.78 -11.29
C PHE A 2 2.60 -0.69 -11.31
N LEU A 3 3.39 -1.14 -10.34
CA LEU A 3 3.79 -2.56 -10.21
C LEU A 3 2.61 -3.51 -9.99
N ILE A 4 1.58 -3.06 -9.25
CA ILE A 4 0.37 -3.85 -9.04
C ILE A 4 -0.46 -3.92 -10.32
N PHE A 5 -0.55 -2.80 -11.05
CA PHE A 5 -1.18 -2.78 -12.37
C PHE A 5 -0.50 -3.75 -13.34
N LEU A 6 0.84 -3.74 -13.39
CA LEU A 6 1.61 -4.67 -14.24
C LEU A 6 1.32 -6.15 -13.92
N GLU A 7 1.13 -6.51 -12.65
CA GLU A 7 0.80 -7.91 -12.28
C GLU A 7 -0.60 -8.32 -12.75
N HIS A 8 -1.56 -7.39 -12.75
CA HIS A 8 -2.92 -7.67 -13.22
C HIS A 8 -3.07 -7.59 -14.75
N TYR A 9 -2.06 -7.06 -15.44
CA TYR A 9 -2.07 -6.96 -16.89
C TYR A 9 -1.75 -8.34 -17.51
N PRO A 10 -2.64 -8.92 -18.35
CA PRO A 10 -2.56 -10.34 -18.76
C PRO A 10 -1.30 -10.74 -19.52
N VAL A 11 -0.57 -9.78 -20.10
CA VAL A 11 0.61 -10.05 -20.95
C VAL A 11 1.92 -10.03 -20.15
N THR A 12 1.92 -9.50 -18.93
CA THR A 12 3.14 -9.39 -18.13
C THR A 12 3.24 -10.54 -17.11
N PRO A 13 4.30 -11.37 -17.17
CA PRO A 13 4.50 -12.47 -16.22
C PRO A 13 5.08 -12.01 -14.87
N LEU A 14 4.97 -10.72 -14.53
CA LEU A 14 5.60 -10.15 -13.34
C LEU A 14 4.85 -10.52 -12.05
N ARG A 15 5.53 -11.19 -11.12
CA ARG A 15 5.00 -11.55 -9.79
C ARG A 15 5.47 -10.55 -8.74
N VAL A 16 5.07 -9.29 -8.88
CA VAL A 16 5.58 -8.18 -8.07
C VAL A 16 4.52 -7.50 -7.19
N GLY A 17 3.22 -7.71 -7.46
CA GLY A 17 2.12 -7.02 -6.77
C GLY A 17 2.08 -7.33 -5.29
N GLY A 18 2.28 -8.59 -4.90
CA GLY A 18 2.34 -8.96 -3.48
C GLY A 18 3.45 -8.26 -2.71
N LYS A 19 4.61 -8.07 -3.36
CA LYS A 19 5.75 -7.34 -2.82
C LYS A 19 5.44 -5.85 -2.72
N ALA A 20 4.81 -5.28 -3.75
CA ALA A 20 4.38 -3.88 -3.75
C ALA A 20 3.32 -3.60 -2.66
N VAL A 21 2.38 -4.50 -2.42
CA VAL A 21 1.38 -4.37 -1.34
C VAL A 21 2.06 -4.36 0.03
N CYS A 22 3.05 -5.22 0.27
CA CYS A 22 3.84 -5.22 1.50
C CYS A 22 4.51 -3.86 1.71
N PHE A 23 5.16 -3.31 0.66
CA PHE A 23 5.73 -1.96 0.69
C PHE A 23 4.70 -0.90 1.08
N PHE A 24 3.48 -0.95 0.51
CA PHE A 24 2.43 0.01 0.83
C PHE A 24 1.96 -0.04 2.28
N PHE A 25 1.88 -1.22 2.90
CA PHE A 25 1.50 -1.30 4.31
C PHE A 25 2.61 -0.76 5.23
N ILE A 26 3.87 -1.05 4.94
CA ILE A 26 5.02 -0.48 5.67
C ILE A 26 5.06 1.05 5.49
N LEU A 27 4.95 1.52 4.25
CA LEU A 27 4.91 2.95 3.95
C LEU A 27 3.73 3.65 4.63
N SER A 28 2.55 3.02 4.69
CA SER A 28 1.37 3.56 5.37
C SER A 28 1.64 3.73 6.87
N GLY A 29 2.24 2.76 7.53
CA GLY A 29 2.64 2.86 8.94
C GLY A 29 3.63 4.00 9.17
N PHE A 30 4.62 4.15 8.30
CA PHE A 30 5.60 5.24 8.35
C PHE A 30 4.96 6.60 8.14
N VAL A 31 4.20 6.80 7.06
CA VAL A 31 3.59 8.08 6.68
C VAL A 31 2.55 8.54 7.69
N LEU A 32 1.74 7.63 8.23
CA LEU A 32 0.80 7.98 9.30
C LEU A 32 1.52 8.40 10.58
N SER A 33 2.61 7.74 10.92
CA SER A 33 3.43 8.12 12.07
C SER A 33 4.10 9.49 11.86
N TYR A 34 4.57 9.77 10.65
CA TYR A 34 5.16 11.05 10.27
C TYR A 34 4.14 12.20 10.36
N GLY A 35 2.96 12.01 9.75
CA GLY A 35 1.96 13.08 9.65
C GLY A 35 1.08 13.29 10.89
N TYR A 36 0.87 12.24 11.69
CA TYR A 36 -0.10 12.25 12.78
C TYR A 36 0.47 11.88 14.15
N GLY A 37 1.66 11.30 14.20
CA GLY A 37 2.24 10.83 15.45
C GLY A 37 2.40 11.94 16.50
N SER A 38 2.93 13.10 16.14
CA SER A 38 3.04 14.25 17.03
C SER A 38 1.66 14.75 17.46
N ARG A 39 0.70 14.88 16.54
CA ARG A 39 -0.65 15.36 16.82
C ARG A 39 -1.40 14.45 17.79
N LEU A 40 -1.28 13.13 17.63
CA LEU A 40 -1.88 12.17 18.55
C LEU A 40 -1.26 12.23 19.95
N SER A 41 0.03 12.53 20.05
CA SER A 41 0.79 12.50 21.31
C SER A 41 0.80 13.84 22.03
N ILE A 42 0.78 14.97 21.31
CA ILE A 42 0.98 16.33 21.85
C ILE A 42 -0.29 17.17 21.71
N ASP A 43 -0.87 17.22 20.52
CA ASP A 43 -2.00 18.11 20.22
C ASP A 43 -3.36 17.52 20.65
N GLY A 44 -3.37 16.27 21.18
CA GLY A 44 -4.60 15.62 21.62
C GLY A 44 -5.60 15.36 20.49
N LEU A 45 -5.11 15.07 19.26
CA LEU A 45 -5.98 14.75 18.14
C LEU A 45 -6.92 13.60 18.52
N THR A 46 -8.23 13.84 18.45
CA THR A 46 -9.20 12.82 18.80
C THR A 46 -9.23 11.71 17.76
N TYR A 47 -9.52 10.48 18.21
CA TYR A 47 -9.68 9.33 17.34
C TYR A 47 -10.66 9.59 16.18
N LYS A 48 -11.78 10.28 16.49
CA LYS A 48 -12.79 10.66 15.47
C LYS A 48 -12.19 11.57 14.39
N ASN A 49 -11.45 12.61 14.78
CA ASN A 49 -10.82 13.55 13.84
C ASN A 49 -9.72 12.90 12.99
N PHE A 50 -9.11 11.82 13.51
CA PHE A 50 -8.19 11.00 12.75
C PHE A 50 -8.92 10.08 11.76
N LEU A 51 -10.00 9.40 12.18
CA LEU A 51 -10.62 8.31 11.43
C LEU A 51 -11.59 8.80 10.35
N VAL A 52 -12.43 9.82 10.65
CA VAL A 52 -13.49 10.29 9.73
C VAL A 52 -12.97 10.67 8.34
N PRO A 53 -11.88 11.46 8.18
CA PRO A 53 -11.36 11.78 6.86
C PRO A 53 -10.88 10.55 6.07
N ARG A 54 -10.45 9.49 6.76
CA ARG A 54 -10.01 8.24 6.12
C ARG A 54 -11.17 7.40 5.64
N LEU A 55 -12.23 7.31 6.44
CA LEU A 55 -13.48 6.67 6.02
C LEU A 55 -14.08 7.40 4.81
N ALA A 56 -14.10 8.73 4.86
CA ALA A 56 -14.56 9.56 3.74
C ALA A 56 -13.72 9.38 2.47
N LYS A 57 -12.47 8.96 2.58
CA LYS A 57 -11.62 8.65 1.43
C LYS A 57 -11.84 7.22 0.91
N LEU A 58 -12.08 6.23 1.80
CA LEU A 58 -12.19 4.83 1.41
C LEU A 58 -13.57 4.47 0.84
N TYR A 59 -14.65 4.86 1.53
CA TYR A 59 -15.99 4.35 1.26
C TYR A 59 -16.65 4.86 -0.02
N PRO A 60 -16.64 6.16 -0.37
CA PRO A 60 -17.42 6.64 -1.50
C PRO A 60 -17.07 5.92 -2.80
N LEU A 61 -15.80 5.87 -3.15
CA LEU A 61 -15.36 5.20 -4.37
C LEU A 61 -15.57 3.68 -4.30
N HIS A 62 -15.37 3.06 -3.14
CA HIS A 62 -15.65 1.63 -2.94
C HIS A 62 -17.12 1.32 -3.20
N TRP A 63 -18.06 2.08 -2.62
CA TRP A 63 -19.49 1.86 -2.79
C TRP A 63 -19.97 2.09 -4.22
N ILE A 64 -19.35 3.02 -4.95
CA ILE A 64 -19.64 3.23 -6.38
C ILE A 64 -19.14 2.03 -7.20
N LEU A 65 -17.96 1.51 -6.91
CA LEU A 65 -17.34 0.45 -7.69
C LEU A 65 -17.83 -0.95 -7.32
N LEU A 66 -18.43 -1.14 -6.14
CA LEU A 66 -18.96 -2.42 -5.70
C LEU A 66 -20.03 -2.97 -6.65
N PRO A 67 -21.13 -2.24 -6.97
CA PRO A 67 -22.12 -2.72 -7.94
C PRO A 67 -21.55 -2.92 -9.34
N VAL A 68 -20.58 -2.08 -9.76
CA VAL A 68 -19.90 -2.25 -11.05
C VAL A 68 -19.10 -3.55 -11.08
N GLY A 69 -18.36 -3.86 -10.01
CA GLY A 69 -17.62 -5.12 -9.88
C GLY A 69 -18.52 -6.35 -9.90
N ILE A 70 -19.67 -6.28 -9.20
CA ILE A 70 -20.69 -7.34 -9.21
C ILE A 70 -21.25 -7.56 -10.62
N TRP A 71 -21.56 -6.48 -11.33
CA TRP A 71 -22.08 -6.55 -12.69
C TRP A 71 -21.12 -7.16 -13.71
N ILE A 72 -19.83 -6.84 -13.58
CA ILE A 72 -18.78 -7.36 -14.48
C ILE A 72 -18.43 -8.82 -14.15
N GLY A 73 -18.45 -9.18 -12.87
CA GLY A 73 -18.09 -10.52 -12.38
C GLY A 73 -19.17 -11.60 -12.56
N ARG A 74 -20.01 -11.53 -13.58
CA ARG A 74 -21.22 -12.32 -13.90
C ARG A 74 -21.23 -13.81 -13.49
N GLY A 75 -20.08 -14.46 -13.32
CA GLY A 75 -19.98 -15.89 -12.97
C GLY A 75 -20.16 -16.22 -11.48
N PHE A 76 -20.14 -15.22 -10.58
CA PHE A 76 -20.10 -15.40 -9.13
C PHE A 76 -21.29 -14.78 -8.38
N LEU A 77 -22.40 -14.53 -9.04
CA LEU A 77 -23.52 -13.76 -8.48
C LEU A 77 -24.02 -14.28 -7.13
N LYS A 78 -24.24 -15.60 -6.97
CA LYS A 78 -24.76 -16.15 -5.70
C LYS A 78 -23.75 -15.95 -4.55
N GLN A 79 -22.48 -16.27 -4.77
CA GLN A 79 -21.41 -16.09 -3.78
C GLN A 79 -21.19 -14.61 -3.45
N THR A 80 -21.21 -13.76 -4.47
CA THR A 80 -21.06 -12.31 -4.29
C THR A 80 -22.17 -11.72 -3.42
N PHE A 81 -23.42 -12.13 -3.61
CA PHE A 81 -24.54 -11.67 -2.75
C PHE A 81 -24.43 -12.18 -1.32
N TYR A 82 -23.93 -13.40 -1.11
CA TYR A 82 -23.69 -13.92 0.23
C TYR A 82 -22.67 -13.07 1.00
N TYR A 83 -21.59 -12.64 0.34
CA TYR A 83 -20.54 -11.83 0.95
C TYR A 83 -20.77 -10.31 0.82
N LEU A 84 -21.89 -9.86 0.24
CA LEU A 84 -22.18 -8.45 0.05
C LEU A 84 -22.15 -7.62 1.35
N PRO A 85 -22.70 -8.06 2.49
CA PRO A 85 -22.59 -7.32 3.75
C PRO A 85 -21.14 -7.13 4.19
N ALA A 86 -20.29 -8.17 4.05
CA ALA A 86 -18.89 -8.09 4.39
C ALA A 86 -18.14 -7.12 3.48
N ASN A 87 -18.44 -7.13 2.17
CA ASN A 87 -17.87 -6.19 1.21
C ASN A 87 -18.32 -4.74 1.48
N PHE A 88 -19.60 -4.53 1.71
CA PHE A 88 -20.15 -3.21 1.99
C PHE A 88 -19.50 -2.55 3.20
N LEU A 89 -19.20 -3.35 4.24
CA LEU A 89 -18.56 -2.92 5.49
C LEU A 89 -17.02 -3.00 5.44
N LEU A 90 -16.42 -3.42 4.32
CA LEU A 90 -14.97 -3.65 4.19
C LEU A 90 -14.43 -4.67 5.22
N LEU A 91 -15.15 -5.78 5.41
CA LEU A 91 -14.79 -6.89 6.30
C LEU A 91 -14.43 -8.18 5.56
N GLN A 92 -14.52 -8.20 4.23
CA GLN A 92 -14.32 -9.38 3.39
C GLN A 92 -12.92 -10.03 3.53
N SER A 93 -11.89 -9.27 3.90
CA SER A 93 -10.52 -9.79 4.08
C SER A 93 -10.32 -10.58 5.37
N TRP A 94 -11.27 -10.52 6.29
CA TRP A 94 -11.25 -11.31 7.53
C TRP A 94 -11.68 -12.75 7.34
N ILE A 95 -12.40 -13.02 6.25
CA ILE A 95 -12.89 -14.34 5.90
C ILE A 95 -11.83 -15.00 5.00
N PRO A 96 -11.14 -16.07 5.45
CA PRO A 96 -10.08 -16.72 4.70
C PRO A 96 -10.68 -17.62 3.59
N ASN A 97 -11.33 -17.00 2.63
CA ASN A 97 -11.97 -17.64 1.48
C ASN A 97 -11.89 -16.72 0.27
N PRO A 98 -11.30 -17.20 -0.87
CA PRO A 98 -11.20 -16.46 -2.12
C PRO A 98 -12.53 -15.89 -2.61
N ASP A 99 -13.63 -16.63 -2.44
CA ASP A 99 -14.96 -16.19 -2.83
C ASP A 99 -15.45 -14.98 -2.00
N SER A 100 -14.90 -14.77 -0.80
CA SER A 100 -15.17 -13.61 0.03
C SER A 100 -14.31 -12.42 -0.37
N TYR A 101 -12.99 -12.56 -0.24
CA TYR A 101 -12.11 -11.40 -0.34
C TYR A 101 -11.88 -10.92 -1.79
N PHE A 102 -12.17 -11.74 -2.81
CA PHE A 102 -12.18 -11.32 -4.21
C PHE A 102 -13.58 -11.01 -4.75
N SER A 103 -14.64 -11.11 -3.95
CA SER A 103 -15.99 -10.79 -4.40
C SER A 103 -16.16 -9.30 -4.70
N GLY A 104 -17.10 -8.98 -5.57
CA GLY A 104 -17.35 -7.60 -6.01
C GLY A 104 -16.17 -7.03 -6.82
N ASN A 105 -15.51 -6.02 -6.28
CA ASN A 105 -14.25 -5.51 -6.85
C ASN A 105 -13.08 -6.29 -6.22
N GLY A 106 -12.48 -7.21 -6.98
CA GLY A 106 -11.49 -8.17 -6.47
C GLY A 106 -10.26 -7.57 -5.79
N ILE A 107 -9.93 -6.30 -6.02
CA ILE A 107 -8.82 -5.63 -5.34
C ILE A 107 -9.24 -4.90 -4.06
N SER A 108 -10.54 -4.85 -3.76
CA SER A 108 -11.07 -4.13 -2.59
C SER A 108 -10.69 -4.79 -1.25
N TRP A 109 -10.18 -6.01 -1.25
CA TRP A 109 -9.61 -6.63 -0.06
C TRP A 109 -8.52 -5.76 0.60
N PHE A 110 -7.75 -5.04 -0.20
CA PHE A 110 -6.74 -4.11 0.30
C PHE A 110 -7.34 -2.97 1.12
N LEU A 111 -8.54 -2.49 0.73
CA LEU A 111 -9.26 -1.46 1.49
C LEU A 111 -9.74 -2.00 2.83
N SER A 112 -10.25 -3.23 2.85
CA SER A 112 -10.67 -3.92 4.08
C SER A 112 -9.51 -4.01 5.08
N THR A 113 -8.35 -4.45 4.61
CA THR A 113 -7.13 -4.49 5.42
C THR A 113 -6.68 -3.07 5.84
N THR A 114 -6.70 -2.11 4.92
CA THR A 114 -6.33 -0.71 5.22
C THR A 114 -7.25 -0.08 6.25
N LEU A 115 -8.55 -0.34 6.18
CA LEU A 115 -9.52 0.12 7.19
C LEU A 115 -9.12 -0.38 8.58
N PHE A 116 -8.86 -1.67 8.72
CA PHE A 116 -8.41 -2.24 9.99
C PHE A 116 -7.11 -1.57 10.50
N LEU A 117 -6.14 -1.35 9.62
CA LEU A 117 -4.88 -0.69 9.99
C LEU A 117 -5.11 0.74 10.47
N TYR A 118 -6.06 1.47 9.88
CA TYR A 118 -6.44 2.80 10.38
C TYR A 118 -7.11 2.75 11.75
N LEU A 119 -7.96 1.74 11.98
CA LEU A 119 -8.62 1.56 13.28
C LEU A 119 -7.63 1.29 14.40
N ILE A 120 -6.58 0.50 14.14
CA ILE A 120 -5.60 0.12 15.17
C ILE A 120 -4.41 1.09 15.28
N PHE A 121 -4.20 1.98 14.29
CA PHE A 121 -3.03 2.88 14.25
C PHE A 121 -2.82 3.69 15.54
N PRO A 122 -3.83 4.38 16.11
CA PRO A 122 -3.62 5.17 17.34
C PRO A 122 -3.15 4.33 18.52
N TYR A 123 -3.62 3.09 18.62
CA TYR A 123 -3.21 2.15 19.67
C TYR A 123 -1.77 1.67 19.46
N LEU A 124 -1.43 1.25 18.24
CA LEU A 124 -0.07 0.84 17.89
C LEU A 124 0.92 1.98 18.04
N TRP A 125 0.55 3.18 17.59
CA TRP A 125 1.38 4.38 17.76
C TRP A 125 1.62 4.68 19.25
N ASN A 126 0.56 4.73 20.06
CA ASN A 126 0.66 5.00 21.48
C ASN A 126 1.53 3.96 22.21
N PHE A 127 1.42 2.68 21.81
CA PHE A 127 2.25 1.62 22.33
C PHE A 127 3.72 1.81 21.93
N CYS A 128 4.04 1.86 20.64
CA CYS A 128 5.41 1.94 20.15
C CYS A 128 6.13 3.24 20.54
N SER A 129 5.42 4.38 20.54
CA SER A 129 6.03 5.69 20.85
C SER A 129 6.44 5.87 22.32
N ARG A 130 5.83 5.12 23.24
CA ARG A 130 6.20 5.12 24.68
C ARG A 130 7.39 4.23 24.98
N LEU A 131 7.71 3.31 24.08
CA LEU A 131 8.83 2.38 24.27
C LEU A 131 10.16 3.03 23.87
N THR A 132 11.24 2.57 24.51
CA THR A 132 12.58 2.96 24.09
C THR A 132 12.89 2.40 22.70
N ILE A 133 13.84 3.03 21.99
CA ILE A 133 14.25 2.54 20.66
C ILE A 133 14.78 1.09 20.70
N ARG A 134 15.45 0.70 21.79
CA ARG A 134 15.93 -0.67 21.97
C ARG A 134 14.80 -1.68 22.03
N PHE A 135 13.71 -1.34 22.74
CA PHE A 135 12.51 -2.18 22.81
C PHE A 135 11.79 -2.26 21.46
N ASN A 136 11.70 -1.14 20.74
CA ASN A 136 11.12 -1.13 19.38
C ASN A 136 11.94 -2.01 18.42
N LEU A 137 13.26 -1.97 18.48
CA LEU A 137 14.13 -2.88 17.70
C LEU A 137 13.92 -4.35 18.09
N PHE A 138 13.76 -4.63 19.37
CA PHE A 138 13.44 -5.97 19.84
C PHE A 138 12.10 -6.47 19.30
N ILE A 139 11.04 -5.62 19.34
CA ILE A 139 9.74 -5.93 18.73
C ILE A 139 9.91 -6.18 17.23
N TYR A 140 10.68 -5.35 16.52
CA TYR A 140 10.94 -5.52 15.10
C TYR A 140 11.54 -6.89 14.80
N VAL A 141 12.53 -7.33 15.58
CA VAL A 141 13.13 -8.66 15.43
C VAL A 141 12.13 -9.77 15.74
N ILE A 142 11.33 -9.64 16.81
CA ILE A 142 10.27 -10.61 17.12
C ILE A 142 9.27 -10.72 15.95
N LEU A 143 8.84 -9.60 15.37
CA LEU A 143 7.92 -9.61 14.23
C LEU A 143 8.52 -10.35 13.03
N ILE A 144 9.83 -10.15 12.74
CA ILE A 144 10.53 -10.90 11.69
C ILE A 144 10.51 -12.40 12.00
N VAL A 145 10.88 -12.79 13.22
CA VAL A 145 10.91 -14.21 13.61
C VAL A 145 9.53 -14.85 13.51
N VAL A 146 8.50 -14.18 14.05
CA VAL A 146 7.11 -14.65 13.95
C VAL A 146 6.68 -14.78 12.48
N ARG A 147 7.00 -13.79 11.65
CA ARG A 147 6.68 -13.82 10.22
C ARG A 147 7.38 -14.98 9.51
N CYS A 148 8.67 -15.23 9.79
CA CYS A 148 9.40 -16.37 9.24
C CYS A 148 8.79 -17.70 9.68
N ILE A 149 8.40 -17.83 10.95
CA ILE A 149 7.73 -19.04 11.46
C ILE A 149 6.41 -19.26 10.72
N LEU A 150 5.60 -18.22 10.53
CA LEU A 150 4.33 -18.31 9.79
C LEU A 150 4.54 -18.66 8.31
N GLU A 151 5.57 -18.10 7.67
CA GLU A 151 5.92 -18.41 6.28
C GLU A 151 6.35 -19.86 6.09
N PHE A 152 6.97 -20.44 7.10
CA PHE A 152 7.38 -21.85 7.13
C PHE A 152 6.22 -22.79 7.47
N ALA A 153 5.40 -22.42 8.47
CA ALA A 153 4.32 -23.25 8.99
C ALA A 153 3.11 -23.32 8.05
N ILE A 154 2.80 -22.22 7.35
CA ILE A 154 1.65 -22.12 6.46
C ILE A 154 2.09 -22.44 5.04
N SER A 155 1.40 -23.37 4.37
CA SER A 155 1.72 -23.82 3.00
C SER A 155 0.50 -23.72 2.07
N GLY A 156 0.73 -23.87 0.77
CA GLY A 156 -0.34 -23.92 -0.24
C GLY A 156 -1.16 -22.63 -0.33
N GLU A 157 -2.46 -22.77 -0.59
CA GLU A 157 -3.40 -21.66 -0.75
C GLU A 157 -3.60 -20.85 0.54
N ALA A 158 -3.47 -21.50 1.71
CA ALA A 158 -3.56 -20.83 3.00
C ALA A 158 -2.53 -19.68 3.17
N LYS A 159 -1.42 -19.69 2.41
CA LYS A 159 -0.50 -18.53 2.38
C LYS A 159 -1.16 -17.28 1.83
N VAL A 160 -2.03 -17.42 0.83
CA VAL A 160 -2.79 -16.30 0.28
C VAL A 160 -3.74 -15.78 1.34
N ASP A 161 -4.54 -16.67 1.90
CA ASP A 161 -5.58 -16.33 2.86
C ASP A 161 -5.00 -15.61 4.07
N TRP A 162 -4.03 -16.22 4.74
CA TRP A 162 -3.54 -15.77 6.03
C TRP A 162 -2.35 -14.80 5.95
N LEU A 163 -1.41 -15.00 5.02
CA LEU A 163 -0.19 -14.19 4.98
C LEU A 163 -0.26 -13.01 4.01
N TYR A 164 -1.16 -13.08 3.03
CA TYR A 164 -1.24 -12.04 2.00
C TYR A 164 -2.48 -11.15 2.14
N ILE A 165 -3.64 -11.73 2.42
CA ILE A 165 -4.94 -11.05 2.44
C ILE A 165 -5.33 -10.60 3.86
N ASN A 166 -5.24 -11.51 4.85
CA ASN A 166 -5.88 -11.35 6.15
C ASN A 166 -5.27 -10.20 6.98
N PRO A 167 -6.10 -9.27 7.50
CA PRO A 167 -5.65 -8.18 8.35
C PRO A 167 -4.91 -8.64 9.61
N ALA A 168 -5.25 -9.85 10.14
CA ALA A 168 -4.62 -10.43 11.34
C ALA A 168 -3.11 -10.69 11.19
N THR A 169 -2.56 -10.66 9.99
CA THR A 169 -1.10 -10.76 9.76
C THR A 169 -0.53 -9.47 9.16
N ARG A 170 -1.33 -8.72 8.42
CA ARG A 170 -0.88 -7.49 7.75
C ARG A 170 -0.58 -6.33 8.69
N TRP A 171 -1.11 -6.35 9.91
CA TRP A 171 -0.73 -5.35 10.93
C TRP A 171 0.76 -5.40 11.27
N MET A 172 1.43 -6.54 11.06
CA MET A 172 2.88 -6.66 11.27
C MET A 172 3.64 -5.76 10.29
N ASP A 173 3.32 -5.82 8.98
CA ASP A 173 3.92 -4.95 7.95
C ASP A 173 3.78 -3.47 8.35
N PHE A 174 2.58 -3.11 8.80
CA PHE A 174 2.25 -1.75 9.21
C PHE A 174 3.01 -1.31 10.46
N THR A 175 3.14 -2.19 11.46
CA THR A 175 3.91 -1.92 12.69
C THR A 175 5.40 -1.76 12.39
N VAL A 176 5.94 -2.54 11.45
CA VAL A 176 7.29 -2.34 10.92
C VAL A 176 7.46 -0.92 10.40
N GLY A 177 6.48 -0.38 9.68
CA GLY A 177 6.49 1.01 9.22
C GLY A 177 6.51 2.04 10.36
N ILE A 178 5.71 1.82 11.41
CA ILE A 178 5.72 2.69 12.62
C ILE A 178 7.11 2.68 13.28
N ILE A 179 7.67 1.49 13.49
CA ILE A 179 9.00 1.35 14.10
C ILE A 179 10.07 2.00 13.22
N THR A 180 9.98 1.81 11.91
CA THR A 180 10.89 2.45 10.93
C THR A 180 10.86 3.98 11.06
N PHE A 181 9.68 4.58 11.25
CA PHE A 181 9.57 6.01 11.50
C PHE A 181 10.25 6.42 12.82
N LEU A 182 10.07 5.66 13.90
CA LEU A 182 10.72 5.96 15.20
C LEU A 182 12.24 5.86 15.11
N ILE A 183 12.77 4.91 14.35
CA ILE A 183 14.21 4.78 14.05
C ILE A 183 14.68 5.99 13.24
N TYR A 184 13.99 6.32 12.13
CA TYR A 184 14.30 7.49 11.31
C TYR A 184 14.36 8.76 12.15
N ARG A 185 13.33 9.04 12.98
CA ARG A 185 13.26 10.22 13.83
C ARG A 185 14.47 10.33 14.76
N LYS A 186 14.91 9.21 15.34
CA LYS A 186 16.07 9.17 16.23
C LYS A 186 17.40 9.35 15.49
N LEU A 187 17.50 8.81 14.30
CA LEU A 187 18.69 8.94 13.46
C LEU A 187 18.82 10.37 12.91
N LYS A 188 17.72 10.99 12.49
CA LYS A 188 17.70 12.36 11.97
C LYS A 188 18.34 13.37 12.91
N GLU A 189 18.10 13.25 14.23
CA GLU A 189 18.69 14.12 15.24
C GLU A 189 20.21 14.01 15.34
N LYS A 190 20.76 12.79 15.09
CA LYS A 190 22.19 12.48 15.31
C LYS A 190 23.07 12.73 14.08
N ILE A 191 22.53 12.61 12.86
CA ILE A 191 23.35 12.42 11.65
C ILE A 191 23.17 13.54 10.63
N ARG A 192 22.46 14.62 10.95
CA ARG A 192 22.33 15.79 10.09
C ARG A 192 23.69 16.38 9.66
N ALA A 193 24.77 16.05 10.37
CA ALA A 193 26.13 16.52 10.12
C ALA A 193 26.84 15.82 8.96
N ILE A 194 26.44 14.63 8.53
CA ILE A 194 27.20 13.82 7.53
C ILE A 194 26.33 13.51 6.31
N LYS A 195 26.14 14.49 5.43
CA LYS A 195 25.30 14.39 4.23
C LYS A 195 25.70 13.21 3.32
N VAL A 196 27.00 12.99 3.10
CA VAL A 196 27.51 11.94 2.23
C VAL A 196 27.11 10.54 2.72
N LEU A 197 27.10 10.32 4.04
CA LEU A 197 26.70 9.03 4.61
C LEU A 197 25.26 8.67 4.25
N TRP A 198 24.36 9.65 4.22
CA TRP A 198 22.97 9.42 3.86
C TRP A 198 22.77 9.16 2.38
N GLN A 199 23.54 9.79 1.51
CA GLN A 199 23.53 9.48 0.08
C GLN A 199 23.98 8.04 -0.17
N VAL A 200 25.08 7.62 0.47
CA VAL A 200 25.59 6.26 0.37
C VAL A 200 24.56 5.26 0.95
N PHE A 201 23.97 5.57 2.11
CA PHE A 201 22.93 4.73 2.70
C PHE A 201 21.71 4.59 1.78
N ALA A 202 21.21 5.69 1.20
CA ALA A 202 20.11 5.65 0.26
C ALA A 202 20.43 4.82 -0.97
N PHE A 203 21.63 4.99 -1.56
CA PHE A 203 22.07 4.17 -2.69
C PHE A 203 22.14 2.68 -2.33
N LEU A 204 22.76 2.34 -1.20
CA LEU A 204 22.86 0.95 -0.74
C LEU A 204 21.48 0.35 -0.44
N SER A 205 20.52 1.14 0.06
CA SER A 205 19.16 0.68 0.32
C SER A 205 18.39 0.34 -0.98
N VAL A 206 18.62 1.10 -2.05
CA VAL A 206 18.10 0.79 -3.39
C VAL A 206 18.73 -0.51 -3.90
N MET A 207 20.06 -0.64 -3.82
CA MET A 207 20.75 -1.87 -4.24
C MET A 207 20.29 -3.10 -3.47
N LEU A 208 20.12 -2.97 -2.15
CA LEU A 208 19.57 -4.03 -1.30
C LEU A 208 18.17 -4.44 -1.77
N THR A 209 17.29 -3.47 -2.02
CA THR A 209 15.92 -3.74 -2.46
C THR A 209 15.91 -4.46 -3.81
N LEU A 210 16.70 -3.98 -4.78
CA LEU A 210 16.82 -4.63 -6.09
C LEU A 210 17.39 -6.05 -5.97
N SER A 211 18.39 -6.27 -5.10
CA SER A 211 18.96 -7.59 -4.85
C SER A 211 17.93 -8.55 -4.26
N VAL A 212 17.13 -8.09 -3.28
CA VAL A 212 16.05 -8.90 -2.70
C VAL A 212 14.98 -9.24 -3.76
N PHE A 213 14.63 -8.30 -4.64
CA PHE A 213 13.72 -8.56 -5.76
C PHE A 213 14.29 -9.60 -6.72
N TYR A 214 15.58 -9.49 -7.06
CA TYR A 214 16.25 -10.43 -7.96
C TYR A 214 16.31 -11.85 -7.36
N ILE A 215 16.76 -11.98 -6.11
CA ILE A 215 16.86 -13.28 -5.43
C ILE A 215 15.49 -13.94 -5.28
N THR A 216 14.45 -13.14 -5.04
CA THR A 216 13.09 -13.62 -4.80
C THR A 216 12.18 -13.53 -6.03
N HIS A 217 12.72 -13.42 -7.24
CA HIS A 217 11.91 -13.21 -8.45
C HIS A 217 10.84 -14.31 -8.65
N ASN A 218 11.15 -15.56 -8.30
CA ASN A 218 10.23 -16.70 -8.38
C ASN A 218 9.24 -16.80 -7.21
N VAL A 219 9.42 -15.99 -6.15
CA VAL A 219 8.54 -16.03 -4.99
C VAL A 219 7.38 -15.05 -5.19
N LYS A 220 6.16 -15.57 -5.20
CA LYS A 220 4.94 -14.78 -5.41
C LYS A 220 4.63 -13.85 -4.24
N TYR A 221 4.82 -14.33 -3.01
CA TYR A 221 4.44 -13.60 -1.80
C TYR A 221 5.64 -12.94 -1.13
N PRO A 222 5.43 -11.78 -0.48
CA PRO A 222 6.51 -11.08 0.19
C PRO A 222 7.00 -11.90 1.40
N LEU A 223 8.31 -11.99 1.51
CA LEU A 223 9.00 -12.59 2.65
C LEU A 223 9.35 -11.52 3.70
N ALA A 224 9.61 -11.93 4.95
CA ALA A 224 10.08 -11.04 6.01
C ALA A 224 11.35 -10.25 5.62
N LEU A 225 12.15 -10.78 4.70
CA LEU A 225 13.36 -10.13 4.16
C LEU A 225 13.04 -8.76 3.52
N PHE A 226 11.85 -8.60 2.91
CA PHE A 226 11.42 -7.31 2.35
C PHE A 226 11.22 -6.24 3.41
N TRP A 227 10.93 -6.59 4.65
CA TRP A 227 10.75 -5.61 5.71
C TRP A 227 12.02 -4.80 5.95
N ILE A 228 13.18 -5.48 5.98
CA ILE A 228 14.48 -4.83 6.16
C ILE A 228 14.78 -3.94 4.94
N ALA A 229 14.65 -4.48 3.73
CA ALA A 229 14.91 -3.74 2.50
C ALA A 229 14.03 -2.48 2.38
N TYR A 230 12.72 -2.62 2.63
CA TYR A 230 11.77 -1.50 2.55
C TYR A 230 11.96 -0.48 3.67
N SER A 231 12.28 -0.91 4.89
CA SER A 231 12.62 0.00 5.99
C SER A 231 13.84 0.85 5.65
N CYS A 232 14.89 0.23 5.12
CA CYS A 232 16.09 0.95 4.66
C CYS A 232 15.77 1.90 3.49
N LEU A 233 15.00 1.44 2.51
CA LEU A 233 14.61 2.24 1.35
C LEU A 233 13.81 3.48 1.75
N ILE A 234 12.81 3.33 2.63
CA ILE A 234 11.99 4.44 3.11
C ILE A 234 12.85 5.42 3.92
N CYS A 235 13.65 4.94 4.86
CA CYS A 235 14.57 5.81 5.62
C CYS A 235 15.53 6.56 4.72
N GLY A 236 16.16 5.87 3.78
CA GLY A 236 17.10 6.48 2.83
C GLY A 236 16.45 7.56 1.97
N SER A 237 15.26 7.27 1.42
CA SER A 237 14.51 8.22 0.58
C SER A 237 14.12 9.49 1.35
N VAL A 238 13.57 9.34 2.56
CA VAL A 238 13.14 10.49 3.38
C VAL A 238 14.33 11.31 3.87
N MET A 239 15.47 10.67 4.15
CA MET A 239 16.69 11.41 4.53
C MET A 239 17.26 12.23 3.38
N VAL A 240 17.21 11.71 2.15
CA VAL A 240 17.60 12.47 0.96
C VAL A 240 16.64 13.64 0.73
N GLU A 241 15.33 13.43 0.93
CA GLU A 241 14.33 14.50 0.85
C GLU A 241 14.58 15.59 1.91
N ASP A 242 14.87 15.23 3.15
CA ASP A 242 15.24 16.19 4.21
C ASP A 242 16.49 17.02 3.89
N LEU A 243 17.41 16.49 3.09
CA LEU A 243 18.66 17.17 2.76
C LEU A 243 18.56 18.06 1.52
N TYR A 244 17.72 17.69 0.56
CA TYR A 244 17.71 18.29 -0.78
C TYR A 244 16.31 18.65 -1.29
N GLY A 245 15.25 18.29 -0.57
CA GLY A 245 13.87 18.42 -1.04
C GLY A 245 13.49 19.83 -1.41
N ASP A 246 13.82 20.81 -0.58
CA ASP A 246 13.50 22.23 -0.82
C ASP A 246 14.20 22.76 -2.08
N ASP A 247 15.51 22.48 -2.22
CA ASP A 247 16.27 22.86 -3.41
C ASP A 247 15.77 22.19 -4.68
N PHE A 248 15.42 20.90 -4.57
CA PHE A 248 14.89 20.15 -5.69
C PHE A 248 13.49 20.64 -6.10
N GLN A 249 12.61 20.89 -5.15
CA GLN A 249 11.26 21.42 -5.42
C GLN A 249 11.31 22.78 -6.10
N GLN A 250 12.19 23.69 -5.64
CA GLN A 250 12.35 25.01 -6.26
C GLN A 250 12.89 24.91 -7.69
N ARG A 251 13.88 24.04 -7.96
CA ARG A 251 14.46 23.86 -9.29
C ARG A 251 13.57 23.12 -10.27
N HIS A 252 12.70 22.24 -9.78
CA HIS A 252 11.91 21.32 -10.58
C HIS A 252 10.39 21.40 -10.29
N ILE A 253 9.85 22.62 -10.14
CA ILE A 253 8.45 22.87 -9.75
C ILE A 253 7.45 22.09 -10.63
N LYS A 254 7.64 22.06 -11.95
CA LYS A 254 6.75 21.31 -12.85
C LYS A 254 6.77 19.81 -12.60
N PHE A 255 7.94 19.24 -12.35
CA PHE A 255 8.10 17.82 -12.08
C PHE A 255 7.49 17.42 -10.73
N THR A 256 7.73 18.21 -9.69
CA THR A 256 7.14 17.98 -8.36
C THR A 256 5.63 18.11 -8.38
N HIS A 257 5.08 19.03 -9.17
CA HIS A 257 3.63 19.14 -9.39
C HIS A 257 3.08 17.86 -10.04
N VAL A 258 3.69 17.37 -11.12
CA VAL A 258 3.27 16.12 -11.78
C VAL A 258 3.31 14.93 -10.81
N ILE A 259 4.38 14.79 -10.00
CA ILE A 259 4.44 13.72 -8.98
C ILE A 259 3.34 13.86 -7.93
N SER A 260 3.05 15.07 -7.49
CA SER A 260 1.95 15.34 -6.54
C SER A 260 0.61 14.90 -7.13
N GLU A 261 0.32 15.26 -8.38
CA GLU A 261 -0.90 14.85 -9.06
C GLU A 261 -0.97 13.32 -9.22
N LEU A 262 0.11 12.67 -9.65
CA LEU A 262 0.18 11.20 -9.73
C LEU A 262 -0.04 10.54 -8.37
N SER A 263 0.45 11.15 -7.28
CA SER A 263 0.19 10.66 -5.91
C SER A 263 -1.29 10.79 -5.55
N ASN A 264 -1.93 11.90 -5.89
CA ASN A 264 -3.35 12.15 -5.60
C ASN A 264 -4.24 11.13 -6.30
N ILE A 265 -3.96 10.80 -7.57
CA ILE A 265 -4.75 9.85 -8.36
C ILE A 265 -4.46 8.37 -8.04
N SER A 266 -3.35 8.08 -7.34
CA SER A 266 -2.87 6.71 -7.10
C SER A 266 -3.90 5.79 -6.46
N PHE A 267 -4.68 6.31 -5.52
CA PHE A 267 -5.71 5.54 -4.81
C PHE A 267 -6.86 5.13 -5.74
N SER A 268 -7.37 6.08 -6.52
CA SER A 268 -8.47 5.80 -7.45
C SER A 268 -8.01 4.94 -8.62
N PHE A 269 -6.81 5.18 -9.12
CA PHE A 269 -6.17 4.31 -10.10
C PHE A 269 -6.09 2.86 -9.58
N TYR A 270 -5.71 2.68 -8.31
CA TYR A 270 -5.68 1.35 -7.71
C TYR A 270 -7.05 0.67 -7.72
N LEU A 271 -8.13 1.36 -7.40
CA LEU A 271 -9.46 0.76 -7.37
C LEU A 271 -10.10 0.51 -8.74
N LEU A 272 -9.70 1.31 -9.73
CA LEU A 272 -10.28 1.27 -11.08
C LEU A 272 -9.58 0.29 -12.00
N HIS A 273 -8.25 0.11 -11.88
CA HIS A 273 -7.48 -0.57 -12.92
C HIS A 273 -7.96 -2.00 -13.21
N GLN A 274 -8.33 -2.78 -12.21
CA GLN A 274 -8.81 -4.15 -12.42
C GLN A 274 -10.16 -4.18 -13.12
N ILE A 275 -11.07 -3.28 -12.74
CA ILE A 275 -12.38 -3.15 -13.38
C ILE A 275 -12.20 -2.77 -14.86
N VAL A 276 -11.34 -1.80 -15.14
CA VAL A 276 -11.04 -1.37 -16.52
C VAL A 276 -10.43 -2.52 -17.34
N ILE A 277 -9.47 -3.24 -16.76
CA ILE A 277 -8.87 -4.42 -17.40
C ILE A 277 -9.96 -5.45 -17.72
N LEU A 278 -10.79 -5.82 -16.75
CA LEU A 278 -11.84 -6.83 -16.94
C LEU A 278 -12.88 -6.41 -17.99
N VAL A 279 -13.32 -5.14 -17.97
CA VAL A 279 -14.26 -4.63 -18.99
C VAL A 279 -13.68 -4.71 -20.37
N LEU A 280 -12.47 -4.22 -20.56
CA LEU A 280 -11.86 -4.13 -21.88
C LEU A 280 -11.51 -5.51 -22.46
N PHE A 281 -11.05 -6.46 -21.64
CA PHE A 281 -10.73 -7.81 -22.10
C PHE A 281 -11.98 -8.67 -22.29
N ASN A 282 -12.99 -8.59 -21.42
CA ASN A 282 -14.20 -9.42 -21.52
C ASN A 282 -15.15 -8.97 -22.64
N HIS A 283 -15.25 -7.68 -22.92
CA HIS A 283 -16.16 -7.14 -23.95
C HIS A 283 -15.53 -7.00 -25.34
N LYS A 284 -14.31 -7.53 -25.55
CA LYS A 284 -13.62 -7.62 -26.84
C LYS A 284 -13.26 -6.30 -27.58
N PRO A 285 -13.59 -5.06 -27.16
CA PRO A 285 -13.22 -3.88 -27.93
C PRO A 285 -11.71 -3.73 -28.13
N ILE A 286 -10.94 -4.22 -27.15
CA ILE A 286 -9.47 -4.13 -27.17
C ILE A 286 -8.83 -5.29 -27.95
N ASN A 287 -9.55 -6.41 -28.17
CA ASN A 287 -9.05 -7.55 -28.93
C ASN A 287 -8.93 -7.24 -30.44
N LEU A 288 -9.53 -6.12 -30.91
CA LEU A 288 -9.37 -5.62 -32.26
C LEU A 288 -7.98 -5.01 -32.51
N LEU A 289 -7.22 -4.73 -31.47
CA LEU A 289 -5.85 -4.24 -31.56
C LEU A 289 -4.89 -5.44 -31.47
N ASP A 290 -4.02 -5.57 -32.44
CA ASP A 290 -2.98 -6.63 -32.42
C ASP A 290 -1.80 -6.26 -31.50
N ASP A 291 -1.57 -4.96 -31.24
CA ASP A 291 -0.47 -4.47 -30.44
C ASP A 291 -0.78 -4.44 -28.93
N ASN A 292 -0.08 -5.27 -28.18
CA ASN A 292 -0.19 -5.34 -26.72
C ASN A 292 0.30 -4.04 -26.02
N ILE A 293 1.22 -3.31 -26.64
CA ILE A 293 1.74 -2.04 -26.11
C ILE A 293 0.66 -0.95 -26.25
N ALA A 294 -0.03 -0.88 -27.37
CA ALA A 294 -1.15 0.03 -27.56
C ALA A 294 -2.29 -0.25 -26.57
N LYS A 295 -2.64 -1.53 -26.36
CA LYS A 295 -3.61 -1.95 -25.33
C LYS A 295 -3.22 -1.45 -23.94
N PHE A 296 -1.96 -1.64 -23.58
CA PHE A 296 -1.43 -1.20 -22.29
C PHE A 296 -1.61 0.32 -22.08
N PHE A 297 -1.19 1.14 -23.05
CA PHE A 297 -1.30 2.59 -22.93
C PHE A 297 -2.75 3.08 -22.93
N ILE A 298 -3.65 2.45 -23.68
CA ILE A 298 -5.07 2.77 -23.68
C ILE A 298 -5.67 2.51 -22.30
N ILE A 299 -5.42 1.34 -21.71
CA ILE A 299 -5.91 0.98 -20.37
C ILE A 299 -5.37 1.95 -19.31
N LEU A 300 -4.08 2.24 -19.37
CA LEU A 300 -3.43 3.18 -18.46
C LEU A 300 -4.07 4.58 -18.55
N THR A 301 -4.29 5.06 -19.78
CA THR A 301 -4.91 6.36 -20.04
C THR A 301 -6.36 6.41 -19.54
N ILE A 302 -7.16 5.38 -19.80
CA ILE A 302 -8.54 5.30 -19.31
C ILE A 302 -8.58 5.33 -17.77
N CYS A 303 -7.72 4.54 -17.10
CA CYS A 303 -7.62 4.55 -15.64
C CYS A 303 -7.26 5.94 -15.08
N CYS A 304 -6.40 6.69 -15.78
CA CYS A 304 -6.02 8.04 -15.38
C CYS A 304 -7.14 9.05 -15.64
N LEU A 305 -7.83 8.97 -16.79
CA LEU A 305 -8.88 9.91 -17.17
C LEU A 305 -10.18 9.73 -16.37
N LEU A 306 -10.51 8.54 -15.93
CA LEU A 306 -11.68 8.29 -15.08
C LEU A 306 -11.57 8.95 -13.70
N TYR A 307 -10.41 9.49 -13.37
CA TYR A 307 -10.19 10.24 -12.14
C TYR A 307 -10.04 11.74 -12.40
N THR A 308 -11.14 12.46 -12.46
CA THR A 308 -11.21 13.94 -12.45
C THR A 308 -12.00 14.42 -11.23
N SER A 309 -11.72 13.90 -10.04
CA SER A 309 -12.36 14.39 -8.82
C SER A 309 -11.53 15.51 -8.21
N PRO A 310 -12.11 16.65 -7.82
CA PRO A 310 -11.40 17.71 -7.14
C PRO A 310 -10.79 17.20 -5.82
N SER A 311 -9.56 17.58 -5.56
CA SER A 311 -8.88 17.27 -4.30
C SER A 311 -9.67 17.85 -3.12
N PRO A 312 -9.73 17.18 -1.94
CA PRO A 312 -10.30 17.79 -0.74
C PRO A 312 -9.66 19.12 -0.33
N ARG A 313 -8.50 19.47 -0.90
CA ARG A 313 -7.87 20.80 -0.73
C ARG A 313 -8.58 21.90 -1.51
N ASP A 314 -9.29 21.56 -2.58
CA ASP A 314 -10.04 22.52 -3.39
C ASP A 314 -11.40 22.87 -2.77
N LEU A 315 -11.81 22.17 -1.71
CA LEU A 315 -13.02 22.39 -0.93
C LEU A 315 -12.77 23.16 0.38
N SER A 316 -11.54 23.57 0.65
CA SER A 316 -11.12 24.29 1.88
C SER A 316 -10.74 25.76 1.64
N THR A 317 -11.33 26.39 0.61
CA THR A 317 -11.31 27.86 0.46
C THR A 317 -12.55 28.50 1.03
#